data_9d76cfa5534caf40e6a2be7970fb6d71
#
_entry.id   9d76cfa5534caf40e6a2be7970fb6d71
#
_cell.length_a   1.000
_cell.length_b   1.000
_cell.length_c   1.000
_cell.angle_alpha   90.00
_cell.angle_beta   90.00
_cell.angle_gamma   90.00
#
_symmetry.space_group_name_H-M   'P 1'
#
loop_
_entity.id
_entity.type
_entity.pdbx_description
1 polymer ?
#
loop_
_entity_poly.entity_id
_entity_poly.type
_entity_poly.pdbx_seq_one_letter_code
_entity_poly.pdbx_strand_id
1 'polypeptide(L)'
;MDSRRAKVIVAALLTTFVLTRSMLSISPNSDFDVAGHNIHHLFTGLLLITACGMPLALFAGRSWLTDIASVGFGAGLALALDEWVYLIATDGSNASYLLPVSLRGGVLMVGFAALYVLVLFLASRGRP
;
A
#
# COMPACT_ATOMS: atom_id res chain seq x y z
N MET A 1 -19.24 -8.92 -4.66
CA MET A 1 -17.83 -8.44 -4.65
C MET A 1 -16.96 -9.38 -5.47
N ASP A 2 -16.06 -8.87 -6.29
CA ASP A 2 -15.11 -9.70 -7.03
C ASP A 2 -14.02 -10.24 -6.06
N SER A 3 -14.14 -11.53 -5.72
CA SER A 3 -13.23 -12.19 -4.77
C SER A 3 -11.80 -12.32 -5.27
N ARG A 4 -11.61 -12.43 -6.60
CA ARG A 4 -10.28 -12.48 -7.21
C ARG A 4 -9.58 -11.14 -7.07
N ARG A 5 -10.28 -10.05 -7.40
CA ARG A 5 -9.75 -8.69 -7.27
C ARG A 5 -9.34 -8.37 -5.83
N ALA A 6 -10.19 -8.74 -4.86
CA ALA A 6 -9.88 -8.57 -3.45
C ALA A 6 -8.59 -9.32 -3.05
N LYS A 7 -8.43 -10.59 -3.49
CA LYS A 7 -7.22 -11.38 -3.23
C LYS A 7 -5.98 -10.77 -3.87
N VAL A 8 -6.08 -10.27 -5.11
CA VAL A 8 -4.96 -9.63 -5.81
C VAL A 8 -4.54 -8.35 -5.10
N ILE A 9 -5.49 -7.51 -4.68
CA ILE A 9 -5.19 -6.28 -3.93
C ILE A 9 -4.48 -6.61 -2.61
N VAL A 10 -5.00 -7.57 -1.83
CA VAL A 10 -4.37 -7.96 -0.55
C VAL A 10 -3.00 -8.59 -0.78
N ALA A 11 -2.85 -9.46 -1.76
CA ALA A 11 -1.56 -10.05 -2.07
C ALA A 11 -0.52 -8.99 -2.48
N ALA A 12 -0.90 -8.04 -3.34
CA ALA A 12 -0.03 -6.93 -3.73
C ALA A 12 0.31 -6.02 -2.55
N LEU A 13 -0.67 -5.69 -1.70
CA LEU A 13 -0.48 -4.92 -0.47
C LEU A 13 0.58 -5.57 0.44
N LEU A 14 0.39 -6.84 0.79
CA LEU A 14 1.29 -7.55 1.72
C LEU A 14 2.67 -7.75 1.11
N THR A 15 2.75 -8.17 -0.15
CA THR A 15 4.03 -8.40 -0.83
C THR A 15 4.83 -7.10 -0.94
N THR A 16 4.20 -6.01 -1.38
CA THR A 16 4.87 -4.71 -1.50
C THR A 16 5.36 -4.22 -0.13
N PHE A 17 4.54 -4.32 0.91
CA PHE A 17 4.95 -3.94 2.27
C PHE A 17 6.21 -4.70 2.72
N VAL A 18 6.20 -6.03 2.59
CA VAL A 18 7.35 -6.86 2.99
C VAL A 18 8.59 -6.53 2.16
N LEU A 19 8.45 -6.39 0.84
CA LEU A 19 9.58 -6.07 -0.04
C LEU A 19 10.16 -4.68 0.28
N THR A 20 9.33 -3.66 0.44
CA THR A 20 9.77 -2.30 0.77
C THR A 20 10.52 -2.27 2.10
N ARG A 21 9.97 -2.87 3.14
CA ARG A 21 10.62 -2.94 4.46
C ARG A 21 11.92 -3.72 4.42
N SER A 22 11.97 -4.84 3.71
CA SER A 22 13.19 -5.64 3.56
C SER A 22 14.26 -4.87 2.80
N MET A 23 13.90 -4.22 1.69
CA MET A 23 14.84 -3.44 0.88
C MET A 23 15.43 -2.27 1.66
N LEU A 24 14.61 -1.49 2.36
CA LEU A 24 15.06 -0.34 3.14
C LEU A 24 15.80 -0.75 4.41
N SER A 25 15.57 -1.94 4.96
CA SER A 25 16.38 -2.48 6.06
C SER A 25 17.79 -2.83 5.62
N ILE A 26 17.96 -3.27 4.36
CA ILE A 26 19.27 -3.60 3.79
C ILE A 26 19.98 -2.36 3.27
N SER A 27 19.24 -1.41 2.71
CA SER A 27 19.77 -0.20 2.07
C SER A 27 18.96 1.04 2.50
N PRO A 28 19.20 1.55 3.73
CA PRO A 28 18.39 2.63 4.32
C PRO A 28 18.47 3.97 3.57
N ASN A 29 19.55 4.17 2.82
CA ASN A 29 19.80 5.39 2.05
C ASN A 29 19.39 5.28 0.58
N SER A 30 18.54 4.32 0.24
CA SER A 30 17.95 4.19 -1.10
C SER A 30 16.80 5.19 -1.27
N ASP A 31 17.16 6.48 -1.26
CA ASP A 31 16.20 7.56 -1.40
C ASP A 31 15.84 7.77 -2.87
N PHE A 32 14.58 8.09 -3.11
CA PHE A 32 14.13 8.54 -4.41
C PHE A 32 14.15 10.08 -4.43
N ASP A 33 15.33 10.63 -4.73
CA ASP A 33 15.52 12.08 -4.81
C ASP A 33 15.14 12.60 -6.20
N VAL A 34 14.20 13.55 -6.24
CA VAL A 34 13.85 14.29 -7.45
C VAL A 34 14.10 15.77 -7.21
N ALA A 35 14.97 16.36 -8.02
CA ALA A 35 15.34 17.78 -7.97
C ALA A 35 15.79 18.24 -6.56
N GLY A 36 16.53 17.39 -5.85
CA GLY A 36 17.04 17.69 -4.50
C GLY A 36 16.00 17.53 -3.36
N HIS A 37 14.84 16.95 -3.67
CA HIS A 37 13.83 16.64 -2.67
C HIS A 37 13.71 15.13 -2.50
N ASN A 38 13.77 14.66 -1.26
CA ASN A 38 13.48 13.28 -0.92
C ASN A 38 11.98 13.02 -1.09
N ILE A 39 11.64 12.18 -2.07
CA ILE A 39 10.25 11.79 -2.33
C ILE A 39 9.93 10.55 -1.50
N HIS A 40 9.27 10.77 -0.38
CA HIS A 40 8.74 9.67 0.43
C HIS A 40 7.84 8.75 -0.41
N HIS A 41 7.96 7.45 -0.20
CA HIS A 41 7.17 6.48 -0.95
C HIS A 41 5.66 6.56 -0.67
N LEU A 42 5.24 7.28 0.38
CA LEU A 42 3.83 7.68 0.58
C LEU A 42 3.29 8.42 -0.65
N PHE A 43 4.03 9.39 -1.19
CA PHE A 43 3.57 10.16 -2.36
C PHE A 43 3.48 9.28 -3.61
N THR A 44 4.46 8.40 -3.83
CA THR A 44 4.40 7.39 -4.89
C THR A 44 3.19 6.48 -4.71
N GLY A 45 2.91 6.07 -3.47
CA GLY A 45 1.73 5.29 -3.11
C GLY A 45 0.43 6.01 -3.47
N LEU A 46 0.31 7.30 -3.15
CA LEU A 46 -0.88 8.11 -3.48
C LEU A 46 -1.08 8.23 -5.00
N LEU A 47 -0.01 8.42 -5.77
CA LEU A 47 -0.09 8.43 -7.24
C LEU A 47 -0.57 7.09 -7.79
N LEU A 48 -0.06 5.98 -7.28
CA LEU A 48 -0.51 4.64 -7.67
C LEU A 48 -1.97 4.38 -7.29
N ILE A 49 -2.38 4.77 -6.09
CA ILE A 49 -3.78 4.67 -5.66
C ILE A 49 -4.69 5.44 -6.61
N THR A 50 -4.30 6.65 -6.98
CA THR A 50 -5.07 7.50 -7.89
C THR A 50 -5.11 6.89 -9.29
N ALA A 51 -3.97 6.57 -9.88
CA ALA A 51 -3.88 6.04 -11.24
C ALA A 51 -4.57 4.68 -11.39
N CYS A 52 -4.51 3.82 -10.38
CA CYS A 52 -5.09 2.49 -10.41
C CYS A 52 -6.52 2.44 -9.83
N GLY A 53 -6.83 3.30 -8.86
CA GLY A 53 -8.16 3.36 -8.27
C GLY A 53 -9.23 3.89 -9.23
N MET A 54 -8.88 4.86 -10.06
CA MET A 54 -9.82 5.40 -11.06
C MET A 54 -10.31 4.33 -12.06
N PRO A 55 -9.44 3.53 -12.71
CA PRO A 55 -9.91 2.42 -13.53
C PRO A 55 -10.78 1.41 -12.77
N LEU A 56 -10.42 1.11 -11.53
CA LEU A 56 -11.20 0.17 -10.71
C LEU A 56 -12.60 0.69 -10.36
N ALA A 57 -12.74 2.01 -10.22
CA ALA A 57 -14.01 2.67 -9.92
C ALA A 57 -14.90 2.83 -11.17
N LEU A 58 -14.28 3.09 -12.33
CA LEU A 58 -14.99 3.46 -13.54
C LEU A 58 -15.31 2.26 -14.45
N PHE A 59 -14.49 1.21 -14.44
CA PHE A 59 -14.67 0.04 -15.29
C PHE A 59 -15.25 -1.14 -14.53
N ALA A 60 -16.43 -1.58 -14.95
CA ALA A 60 -17.03 -2.82 -14.47
C ALA A 60 -16.44 -4.04 -15.19
N GLY A 61 -16.47 -5.19 -14.50
CA GLY A 61 -16.06 -6.46 -15.08
C GLY A 61 -14.57 -6.74 -14.97
N ARG A 62 -14.15 -7.81 -15.68
CA ARG A 62 -12.78 -8.32 -15.63
C ARG A 62 -12.09 -8.04 -16.95
N SER A 63 -10.95 -7.36 -16.87
CA SER A 63 -10.07 -7.10 -17.99
C SER A 63 -8.61 -7.09 -17.51
N TRP A 64 -7.66 -7.20 -18.44
CA TRP A 64 -6.24 -7.05 -18.13
C TRP A 64 -5.95 -5.70 -17.44
N LEU A 65 -6.66 -4.65 -17.83
CA LEU A 65 -6.54 -3.33 -17.23
C LEU A 65 -6.94 -3.35 -15.75
N THR A 66 -8.08 -3.95 -15.41
CA THR A 66 -8.54 -4.04 -14.00
C THR A 66 -7.67 -4.99 -13.18
N ASP A 67 -7.05 -6.00 -13.78
CA ASP A 67 -6.10 -6.88 -13.12
C ASP A 67 -4.81 -6.11 -12.76
N ILE A 68 -4.21 -5.38 -13.70
CA ILE A 68 -3.04 -4.54 -13.45
C ILE A 68 -3.36 -3.43 -12.44
N ALA A 69 -4.51 -2.76 -12.61
CA ALA A 69 -4.95 -1.72 -11.69
C ALA A 69 -5.14 -2.26 -10.25
N SER A 70 -5.57 -3.52 -10.10
CA SER A 70 -5.70 -4.15 -8.77
C SER A 70 -4.33 -4.35 -8.11
N VAL A 71 -3.32 -4.76 -8.87
CA VAL A 71 -1.94 -4.89 -8.37
C VAL A 71 -1.38 -3.52 -7.98
N GLY A 72 -1.47 -2.53 -8.87
CA GLY A 72 -0.97 -1.18 -8.61
C GLY A 72 -1.68 -0.49 -7.45
N PHE A 73 -2.99 -0.70 -7.31
CA PHE A 73 -3.75 -0.17 -6.18
C PHE A 73 -3.30 -0.78 -4.84
N GLY A 74 -3.13 -2.10 -4.78
CA GLY A 74 -2.62 -2.77 -3.58
C GLY A 74 -1.20 -2.35 -3.22
N ALA A 75 -0.31 -2.23 -4.21
CA ALA A 75 1.05 -1.73 -4.02
C ALA A 75 1.05 -0.27 -3.54
N GLY A 76 0.23 0.59 -4.13
CA GLY A 76 0.09 1.98 -3.72
C GLY A 76 -0.41 2.12 -2.28
N LEU A 77 -1.39 1.31 -1.88
CA LEU A 77 -1.84 1.24 -0.48
C LEU A 77 -0.71 0.86 0.47
N ALA A 78 0.11 -0.15 0.11
CA ALA A 78 1.24 -0.57 0.94
C ALA A 78 2.21 0.58 1.18
N LEU A 79 2.64 1.26 0.11
CA LEU A 79 3.59 2.38 0.19
C LEU A 79 3.04 3.55 1.01
N ALA A 80 1.77 3.92 0.80
CA ALA A 80 1.16 5.01 1.52
C ALA A 80 0.96 4.70 3.01
N LEU A 81 0.46 3.51 3.33
CA LEU A 81 0.15 3.10 4.70
C LEU A 81 1.40 2.80 5.52
N ASP A 82 2.48 2.35 4.88
CA ASP A 82 3.75 2.09 5.54
C ASP A 82 4.35 3.36 6.17
N GLU A 83 4.28 4.48 5.47
CA GLU A 83 4.83 5.75 5.97
C GLU A 83 3.82 6.60 6.76
N TRP A 84 2.56 6.24 6.80
CA TRP A 84 1.53 7.06 7.44
C TRP A 84 1.87 7.40 8.90
N VAL A 85 2.10 6.39 9.72
CA VAL A 85 2.43 6.59 11.14
C VAL A 85 3.85 7.15 11.31
N TYR A 86 4.79 6.68 10.49
CA TYR A 86 6.17 7.16 10.49
C TYR A 86 6.26 8.68 10.32
N LEU A 87 5.58 9.25 9.33
CA LEU A 87 5.63 10.69 9.06
C LEU A 87 4.92 11.54 10.12
N ILE A 88 3.94 10.96 10.83
CA ILE A 88 3.25 11.66 11.92
C ILE A 88 4.01 11.58 13.23
N ALA A 89 4.63 10.43 13.51
CA ALA A 89 5.21 10.11 14.82
C ALA A 89 6.72 10.36 14.91
N THR A 90 7.40 10.72 13.82
CA THR A 90 8.85 10.92 13.75
C THR A 90 9.21 12.22 13.03
N ASP A 91 10.50 12.52 12.93
CA ASP A 91 11.03 13.67 12.19
C ASP A 91 11.08 13.45 10.66
N GLY A 92 10.65 12.29 10.16
CA GLY A 92 10.66 11.96 8.74
C GLY A 92 12.05 11.68 8.16
N SER A 93 13.08 11.50 8.99
CA SER A 93 14.43 11.16 8.52
C SER A 93 14.58 9.67 8.21
N ASN A 94 15.51 9.32 7.32
CA ASN A 94 15.80 7.91 6.99
C ASN A 94 16.17 7.08 8.22
N ALA A 95 16.87 7.68 9.19
CA ALA A 95 17.21 7.02 10.44
C ALA A 95 15.97 6.68 11.27
N SER A 96 14.99 7.58 11.32
CA SER A 96 13.76 7.37 12.08
C SER A 96 12.79 6.38 11.40
N TYR A 97 12.93 6.12 10.10
CA TYR A 97 12.17 5.07 9.41
C TYR A 97 12.47 3.67 9.96
N LEU A 98 13.69 3.44 10.45
CA LEU A 98 14.09 2.15 11.02
C LEU A 98 13.68 2.00 12.50
N LEU A 99 13.11 3.04 13.12
CA LEU A 99 12.65 2.95 14.51
C LEU A 99 11.47 1.98 14.66
N PRO A 100 11.36 1.32 15.84
CA PRO A 100 10.26 0.39 16.11
C PRO A 100 8.85 1.00 15.94
N VAL A 101 8.69 2.30 16.20
CA VAL A 101 7.41 3.01 16.03
C VAL A 101 6.98 3.04 14.57
N SER A 102 7.93 3.23 13.64
CA SER A 102 7.67 3.21 12.20
C SER A 102 7.21 1.82 11.75
N LEU A 103 7.94 0.76 12.13
CA LEU A 103 7.57 -0.60 11.76
C LEU A 103 6.21 -1.01 12.34
N ARG A 104 5.99 -0.76 13.64
CA ARG A 104 4.71 -1.07 14.29
C ARG A 104 3.57 -0.31 13.67
N GLY A 105 3.77 0.96 13.33
CA GLY A 105 2.79 1.79 12.65
C GLY A 105 2.42 1.23 11.27
N GLY A 106 3.42 0.89 10.45
CA GLY A 106 3.22 0.28 9.13
C GLY A 106 2.47 -1.05 9.23
N VAL A 107 2.89 -1.95 10.13
CA VAL A 107 2.19 -3.23 10.36
C VAL A 107 0.74 -3.04 10.77
N LEU A 108 0.45 -2.10 11.68
CA LEU A 108 -0.92 -1.81 12.12
C LEU A 108 -1.78 -1.28 10.98
N MET A 109 -1.27 -0.34 10.18
CA MET A 109 -2.03 0.27 9.09
C MET A 109 -2.29 -0.71 7.95
N VAL A 110 -1.28 -1.48 7.56
CA VAL A 110 -1.41 -2.52 6.52
C VAL A 110 -2.30 -3.66 7.00
N GLY A 111 -2.16 -4.08 8.25
CA GLY A 111 -3.03 -5.08 8.89
C GLY A 111 -4.48 -4.63 8.95
N PHE A 112 -4.73 -3.37 9.29
CA PHE A 112 -6.07 -2.79 9.29
C PHE A 112 -6.69 -2.79 7.88
N ALA A 113 -5.93 -2.40 6.86
CA ALA A 113 -6.41 -2.42 5.47
C ALA A 113 -6.75 -3.84 5.00
N ALA A 114 -5.90 -4.83 5.31
CA ALA A 114 -6.15 -6.23 4.97
C ALA A 114 -7.39 -6.78 5.69
N LEU A 115 -7.54 -6.48 6.98
CA LEU A 115 -8.72 -6.84 7.77
C LEU A 115 -9.99 -6.19 7.20
N TYR A 116 -9.93 -4.93 6.81
CA TYR A 116 -11.06 -4.23 6.20
C TYR A 116 -11.53 -4.91 4.92
N VAL A 117 -10.60 -5.30 4.03
CA VAL A 117 -10.94 -6.08 2.82
C VAL A 117 -11.58 -7.42 3.18
N LEU A 118 -11.07 -8.11 4.21
CA LEU A 118 -11.65 -9.37 4.69
C LEU A 118 -13.10 -9.17 5.19
N VAL A 119 -13.35 -8.14 5.98
CA VAL A 119 -14.70 -7.81 6.48
C VAL A 119 -15.65 -7.54 5.32
N LEU A 120 -15.23 -6.74 4.33
CA LEU A 120 -16.04 -6.49 3.12
C LEU A 120 -16.33 -7.79 2.35
N PHE A 121 -15.32 -8.67 2.26
CA PHE A 121 -15.48 -9.98 1.60
C PHE A 121 -16.50 -10.87 2.33
N LEU A 122 -16.40 -10.98 3.64
CA LEU A 122 -17.34 -11.78 4.43
C LEU A 122 -18.77 -11.19 4.38
N ALA A 123 -18.91 -9.87 4.50
CA ALA A 123 -20.19 -9.19 4.39
C ALA A 123 -20.84 -9.37 3.00
N SER A 124 -20.04 -9.48 1.94
CA SER A 124 -20.55 -9.71 0.58
C SER A 124 -21.08 -11.13 0.37
N ARG A 125 -20.61 -12.11 1.15
CA ARG A 125 -21.07 -13.50 1.07
C ARG A 125 -22.41 -13.74 1.75
N GLY A 126 -22.76 -12.92 2.73
CA GLY A 126 -24.02 -13.03 3.49
C GLY A 126 -25.22 -12.37 2.82
N ARG A 127 -25.06 -11.77 1.64
CA ARG A 127 -26.19 -11.18 0.90
C ARG A 127 -26.68 -12.20 -0.13
N PRO A 128 -27.98 -12.63 -0.02
CA PRO A 128 -28.63 -13.51 -1.00
C PRO A 128 -28.74 -12.86 -2.36
#